data_bd22a1779495ee1fb6a82ab8e47d5cec
#
_entry.id   bd22a1779495ee1fb6a82ab8e47d5cec
#
_cell.length_a   1.000
_cell.length_b   1.000
_cell.length_c   1.000
_cell.angle_alpha   90.00
_cell.angle_beta   90.00
_cell.angle_gamma   90.00
#
_symmetry.space_group_name_H-M   'P 1'
#
loop_
_entity.id
_entity.type
_entity.pdbx_description
1 polymer ?
#
loop_
_entity_poly.entity_id
_entity_poly.type
_entity_poly.pdbx_seq_one_letter_code
_entity_poly.pdbx_strand_id
1 'polypeptide(L)'
;LDFLLRNTYKRKAFLLFMKEKIFNIIQIGDKSNKISRAFDIFITIIIVGNIIVTFLETFDQLSSFSGLFKIVEIVTVFVFCVEYILRIWTANYLYPEVTAGHARFKFLISFDGIVDLLTIIPAFFLSGFVIFRMLRVARIFHLFRLNAKYDSFNVITTVLYEKRNQIISSVF
;
A
#
# COMPACT_ATOMS: atom_id res chain seq x y z
N LEU A 1 -24.74 36.65 -7.77
CA LEU A 1 -23.29 36.36 -7.82
C LEU A 1 -22.79 35.83 -6.47
N ASP A 2 -23.18 36.45 -5.36
CA ASP A 2 -22.75 36.06 -3.99
C ASP A 2 -23.21 34.65 -3.57
N PHE A 3 -24.39 34.23 -4.00
CA PHE A 3 -24.89 32.88 -3.73
C PHE A 3 -24.04 31.80 -4.39
N LEU A 4 -23.63 32.00 -5.64
CA LEU A 4 -22.78 31.07 -6.38
C LEU A 4 -21.37 31.02 -5.79
N LEU A 5 -20.79 32.16 -5.44
CA LEU A 5 -19.48 32.25 -4.79
C LEU A 5 -19.51 31.54 -3.43
N ARG A 6 -20.52 31.78 -2.60
CA ARG A 6 -20.66 31.13 -1.29
C ARG A 6 -20.83 29.62 -1.37
N ASN A 7 -21.53 29.14 -2.42
CA ASN A 7 -21.67 27.68 -2.65
C ASN A 7 -20.35 27.04 -3.11
N THR A 8 -19.60 27.74 -3.94
CA THR A 8 -18.26 27.30 -4.40
C THR A 8 -17.26 27.25 -3.24
N TYR A 9 -17.28 28.25 -2.33
CA TYR A 9 -16.43 28.26 -1.14
C TYR A 9 -16.77 27.11 -0.18
N LYS A 10 -18.05 26.88 0.08
CA LYS A 10 -18.49 25.76 0.92
C LYS A 10 -18.07 24.41 0.34
N ARG A 11 -18.21 24.23 -0.98
CA ARG A 11 -17.80 23.01 -1.67
C ARG A 11 -16.29 22.78 -1.61
N LYS A 12 -15.48 23.83 -1.79
CA LYS A 12 -14.02 23.78 -1.66
C LYS A 12 -13.60 23.43 -0.23
N ALA A 13 -14.19 24.09 0.77
CA ALA A 13 -13.92 23.82 2.18
C ALA A 13 -14.28 22.37 2.56
N PHE A 14 -15.42 21.88 2.10
CA PHE A 14 -15.83 20.49 2.31
C PHE A 14 -14.86 19.49 1.66
N LEU A 15 -14.43 19.74 0.43
CA LEU A 15 -13.46 18.88 -0.26
C LEU A 15 -12.10 18.86 0.43
N LEU A 16 -11.62 19.99 0.94
CA LEU A 16 -10.37 20.06 1.71
C LEU A 16 -10.49 19.29 3.02
N PHE A 17 -11.58 19.44 3.75
CA PHE A 17 -11.85 18.71 4.98
C PHE A 17 -11.92 17.19 4.73
N MET A 18 -12.64 16.76 3.70
CA MET A 18 -12.71 15.35 3.31
C MET A 18 -11.33 14.80 2.94
N LYS A 19 -10.54 15.56 2.18
CA LYS A 19 -9.21 15.17 1.74
C LYS A 19 -8.24 15.01 2.91
N GLU A 20 -8.26 15.92 3.86
CA GLU A 20 -7.46 15.84 5.10
C GLU A 20 -7.88 14.63 5.94
N LYS A 21 -9.18 14.39 6.07
CA LYS A 21 -9.71 13.24 6.81
C LYS A 21 -9.28 11.90 6.18
N ILE A 22 -9.35 11.81 4.85
CA ILE A 22 -8.88 10.63 4.10
C ILE A 22 -7.37 10.45 4.26
N PHE A 23 -6.60 11.52 4.16
CA PHE A 23 -5.15 11.48 4.40
C PHE A 23 -4.83 10.91 5.78
N ASN A 24 -5.48 11.40 6.83
CA ASN A 24 -5.26 10.93 8.21
C ASN A 24 -5.65 9.46 8.44
N ILE A 25 -6.55 8.91 7.62
CA ILE A 25 -6.93 7.49 7.67
C ILE A 25 -5.90 6.62 6.94
N ILE A 26 -5.46 7.07 5.75
CA ILE A 26 -4.59 6.28 4.86
C ILE A 26 -3.11 6.43 5.24
N GLN A 27 -2.74 7.53 5.94
CA GLN A 27 -1.39 7.72 6.39
C GLN A 27 -1.02 6.66 7.43
N ILE A 28 -0.10 5.78 7.04
CA ILE A 28 0.37 4.67 7.86
C ILE A 28 1.04 5.21 9.13
N GLY A 29 0.64 4.64 10.29
CA GLY A 29 1.37 4.77 11.56
C GLY A 29 1.00 5.98 12.42
N ASP A 30 -0.17 6.55 12.27
CA ASP A 30 -0.72 7.39 13.33
C ASP A 30 -1.29 6.51 14.45
N LYS A 31 -0.45 6.27 15.47
CA LYS A 31 -0.83 5.43 16.63
C LYS A 31 -1.98 6.05 17.44
N SER A 32 -2.25 7.34 17.29
CA SER A 32 -3.30 8.06 18.02
C SER A 32 -4.68 7.86 17.40
N ASN A 33 -4.75 7.58 16.09
CA ASN A 33 -6.01 7.44 15.36
C ASN A 33 -6.43 5.97 15.23
N LYS A 34 -7.48 5.58 15.99
CA LYS A 34 -8.03 4.21 15.95
C LYS A 34 -8.52 3.79 14.55
N ILE A 35 -9.02 4.74 13.75
CA ILE A 35 -9.54 4.47 12.39
C ILE A 35 -8.38 4.18 11.44
N SER A 36 -7.29 4.94 11.52
CA SER A 36 -6.07 4.68 10.74
C SER A 36 -5.50 3.29 11.06
N ARG A 37 -5.44 2.93 12.35
CA ARG A 37 -5.00 1.60 12.79
C ARG A 37 -5.90 0.48 12.27
N ALA A 38 -7.22 0.67 12.29
CA ALA A 38 -8.16 -0.31 11.75
C ALA A 38 -7.97 -0.48 10.23
N PHE A 39 -7.71 0.61 9.52
CA PHE A 39 -7.40 0.57 8.08
C PHE A 39 -6.10 -0.17 7.80
N ASP A 40 -5.03 0.08 8.56
CA ASP A 40 -3.75 -0.63 8.43
C ASP A 40 -3.92 -2.15 8.66
N ILE A 41 -4.69 -2.54 9.69
CA ILE A 41 -4.99 -3.94 9.97
C ILE A 41 -5.80 -4.56 8.82
N PHE A 42 -6.80 -3.86 8.31
CA PHE A 42 -7.62 -4.31 7.19
C PHE A 42 -6.76 -4.57 5.94
N ILE A 43 -5.90 -3.63 5.57
CA ILE A 43 -4.97 -3.79 4.44
C ILE A 43 -4.02 -4.96 4.68
N THR A 44 -3.49 -5.12 5.90
CA THR A 44 -2.62 -6.23 6.27
C THR A 44 -3.32 -7.58 6.08
N ILE A 45 -4.57 -7.71 6.54
CA ILE A 45 -5.37 -8.94 6.36
C ILE A 45 -5.57 -9.26 4.89
N ILE A 46 -5.87 -8.26 4.07
CA ILE A 46 -6.02 -8.43 2.62
C ILE A 46 -4.72 -8.92 1.98
N ILE A 47 -3.57 -8.33 2.34
CA ILE A 47 -2.27 -8.74 1.81
C ILE A 47 -1.96 -10.19 2.19
N VAL A 48 -2.07 -10.52 3.48
CA VAL A 48 -1.79 -11.87 3.98
C VAL A 48 -2.74 -12.89 3.34
N GLY A 49 -4.04 -12.58 3.29
CA GLY A 49 -5.04 -13.42 2.62
C GLY A 49 -4.70 -13.67 1.15
N ASN A 50 -4.29 -12.63 0.42
CA ASN A 50 -3.90 -12.75 -0.97
C ASN A 50 -2.63 -13.59 -1.18
N ILE A 51 -1.64 -13.46 -0.29
CA ILE A 51 -0.42 -14.30 -0.31
C ILE A 51 -0.80 -15.77 -0.08
N ILE A 52 -1.67 -16.05 0.89
CA ILE A 52 -2.16 -17.41 1.15
C ILE A 52 -2.89 -17.98 -0.09
N VAL A 53 -3.78 -17.22 -0.69
CA VAL A 53 -4.51 -17.63 -1.90
C VAL A 53 -3.54 -17.90 -3.05
N THR A 54 -2.55 -17.04 -3.27
CA THR A 54 -1.52 -17.23 -4.30
C THR A 54 -0.70 -18.51 -4.05
N PHE A 55 -0.43 -18.83 -2.79
CA PHE A 55 0.24 -20.08 -2.42
C PHE A 55 -0.68 -21.30 -2.66
N LEU A 56 -1.95 -21.23 -2.27
CA LEU A 56 -2.92 -22.31 -2.50
C LEU A 56 -3.18 -22.57 -3.99
N GLU A 57 -3.08 -21.55 -4.83
CA GLU A 57 -3.22 -21.67 -6.28
C GLU A 57 -2.12 -22.53 -6.93
N THR A 58 -1.00 -22.79 -6.21
CA THR A 58 0.09 -23.66 -6.71
C THR A 58 -0.24 -25.16 -6.59
N PHE A 59 -1.28 -25.53 -5.85
CA PHE A 59 -1.66 -26.93 -5.67
C PHE A 59 -2.71 -27.36 -6.68
N ASP A 60 -2.41 -28.33 -7.53
CA ASP A 60 -3.33 -28.86 -8.56
C ASP A 60 -4.62 -29.42 -7.96
N GLN A 61 -4.57 -29.96 -6.74
CA GLN A 61 -5.76 -30.49 -6.04
C GLN A 61 -6.81 -29.41 -5.75
N LEU A 62 -6.41 -28.14 -5.71
CA LEU A 62 -7.30 -26.99 -5.44
C LEU A 62 -7.78 -26.30 -6.73
N SER A 63 -7.50 -26.86 -7.89
CA SER A 63 -7.90 -26.31 -9.20
C SER A 63 -9.41 -26.08 -9.32
N SER A 64 -10.24 -26.87 -8.62
CA SER A 64 -11.70 -26.68 -8.53
C SER A 64 -12.09 -25.33 -7.93
N PHE A 65 -11.21 -24.70 -7.13
CA PHE A 65 -11.43 -23.38 -6.48
C PHE A 65 -10.83 -22.22 -7.28
N SER A 66 -10.29 -22.46 -8.48
CA SER A 66 -9.64 -21.45 -9.31
C SER A 66 -10.51 -20.21 -9.56
N GLY A 67 -11.82 -20.39 -9.72
CA GLY A 67 -12.78 -19.30 -9.86
C GLY A 67 -12.85 -18.40 -8.61
N LEU A 68 -12.84 -19.01 -7.42
CA LEU A 68 -12.83 -18.28 -6.14
C LEU A 68 -11.51 -17.51 -5.97
N PHE A 69 -10.37 -18.14 -6.26
CA PHE A 69 -9.06 -17.51 -6.17
C PHE A 69 -8.96 -16.27 -7.07
N LYS A 70 -9.48 -16.38 -8.30
CA LYS A 70 -9.56 -15.26 -9.24
C LYS A 70 -10.43 -14.11 -8.72
N ILE A 71 -11.56 -14.40 -8.10
CA ILE A 71 -12.43 -13.38 -7.49
C ILE A 71 -11.67 -12.66 -6.36
N VAL A 72 -11.02 -13.40 -5.46
CA VAL A 72 -10.24 -12.84 -4.36
C VAL A 72 -9.12 -11.94 -4.91
N GLU A 73 -8.42 -12.38 -5.96
CA GLU A 73 -7.39 -11.58 -6.62
C GLU A 73 -7.96 -10.26 -7.16
N ILE A 74 -9.06 -10.30 -7.91
CA ILE A 74 -9.68 -9.11 -8.50
C ILE A 74 -10.11 -8.12 -7.40
N VAL A 75 -10.76 -8.61 -6.34
CA VAL A 75 -11.20 -7.77 -5.22
C VAL A 75 -9.99 -7.13 -4.52
N THR A 76 -8.94 -7.90 -4.28
CA THR A 76 -7.71 -7.41 -3.64
C THR A 76 -7.06 -6.31 -4.49
N VAL A 77 -6.91 -6.53 -5.79
CA VAL A 77 -6.34 -5.54 -6.71
C VAL A 77 -7.19 -4.29 -6.76
N PHE A 78 -8.50 -4.41 -6.78
CA PHE A 78 -9.41 -3.26 -6.74
C PHE A 78 -9.20 -2.42 -5.47
N VAL A 79 -9.07 -3.06 -4.30
CA VAL A 79 -8.79 -2.36 -3.03
C VAL A 79 -7.46 -1.62 -3.10
N PHE A 80 -6.40 -2.24 -3.61
CA PHE A 80 -5.09 -1.60 -3.76
C PHE A 80 -5.11 -0.45 -4.77
N CYS A 81 -5.85 -0.58 -5.87
CA CYS A 81 -6.03 0.52 -6.83
C CYS A 81 -6.70 1.73 -6.16
N VAL A 82 -7.76 1.51 -5.39
CA VAL A 82 -8.45 2.58 -4.66
C VAL A 82 -7.50 3.23 -3.65
N GLU A 83 -6.77 2.44 -2.86
CA GLU A 83 -5.78 2.94 -1.91
C GLU A 83 -4.73 3.79 -2.61
N TYR A 84 -4.15 3.32 -3.70
CA TYR A 84 -3.13 4.02 -4.47
C TYR A 84 -3.61 5.35 -5.03
N ILE A 85 -4.81 5.36 -5.63
CA ILE A 85 -5.42 6.60 -6.14
C ILE A 85 -5.63 7.61 -5.02
N LEU A 86 -6.13 7.17 -3.86
CA LEU A 86 -6.34 8.04 -2.71
C LEU A 86 -5.02 8.60 -2.16
N ARG A 87 -3.94 7.83 -2.16
CA ARG A 87 -2.59 8.28 -1.77
C ARG A 87 -2.04 9.33 -2.73
N ILE A 88 -2.14 9.09 -4.04
CA ILE A 88 -1.77 10.09 -5.05
C ILE A 88 -2.57 11.38 -4.87
N TRP A 89 -3.87 11.25 -4.61
CA TRP A 89 -4.75 12.40 -4.42
C TRP A 89 -4.38 13.21 -3.18
N THR A 90 -3.98 12.55 -2.09
CA THR A 90 -3.61 13.17 -0.82
C THR A 90 -2.13 13.50 -0.69
N ALA A 91 -1.30 13.21 -1.68
CA ALA A 91 0.16 13.38 -1.65
C ALA A 91 0.65 14.81 -1.30
N ASN A 92 -0.17 15.83 -1.56
CA ASN A 92 0.15 17.21 -1.18
C ASN A 92 0.21 17.44 0.35
N TYR A 93 -0.44 16.59 1.14
CA TYR A 93 -0.31 16.63 2.61
C TYR A 93 0.97 15.93 3.08
N LEU A 94 1.49 14.98 2.30
CA LEU A 94 2.77 14.31 2.59
C LEU A 94 3.97 15.22 2.25
N TYR A 95 3.82 16.07 1.22
CA TYR A 95 4.86 16.98 0.75
C TYR A 95 4.32 18.43 0.69
N PRO A 96 4.11 19.09 1.84
CA PRO A 96 3.50 20.41 1.90
C PRO A 96 4.37 21.53 1.30
N GLU A 97 5.68 21.29 1.18
CA GLU A 97 6.67 22.26 0.70
C GLU A 97 6.66 22.47 -0.82
N VAL A 98 5.95 21.60 -1.56
CA VAL A 98 5.93 21.64 -3.03
C VAL A 98 4.50 21.78 -3.56
N THR A 99 4.38 22.20 -4.83
CA THR A 99 3.07 22.29 -5.48
C THR A 99 2.37 20.93 -5.57
N ALA A 100 1.04 20.91 -5.60
CA ALA A 100 0.27 19.66 -5.61
C ALA A 100 0.64 18.71 -6.77
N GLY A 101 1.04 19.23 -7.92
CA GLY A 101 1.54 18.45 -9.06
C GLY A 101 2.88 17.79 -8.76
N HIS A 102 3.83 18.56 -8.24
CA HIS A 102 5.14 18.05 -7.81
C HIS A 102 5.04 17.04 -6.66
N ALA A 103 4.14 17.27 -5.70
CA ALA A 103 3.89 16.34 -4.60
C ALA A 103 3.43 14.97 -5.09
N ARG A 104 2.50 14.93 -6.06
CA ARG A 104 2.04 13.69 -6.69
C ARG A 104 3.17 12.98 -7.43
N PHE A 105 3.94 13.71 -8.24
CA PHE A 105 5.08 13.14 -8.96
C PHE A 105 6.13 12.59 -7.99
N LYS A 106 6.45 13.35 -6.93
CA LYS A 106 7.39 12.91 -5.88
C LYS A 106 6.90 11.65 -5.18
N PHE A 107 5.60 11.53 -4.93
CA PHE A 107 5.01 10.29 -4.38
C PHE A 107 5.14 9.12 -5.35
N LEU A 108 4.86 9.30 -6.66
CA LEU A 108 4.96 8.22 -7.65
C LEU A 108 6.36 7.60 -7.74
N ILE A 109 7.41 8.40 -7.57
CA ILE A 109 8.81 7.93 -7.59
C ILE A 109 9.37 7.63 -6.19
N SER A 110 8.57 7.81 -5.13
CA SER A 110 8.96 7.41 -3.78
C SER A 110 8.96 5.89 -3.63
N PHE A 111 9.69 5.39 -2.62
CA PHE A 111 9.68 3.97 -2.31
C PHE A 111 8.25 3.44 -2.10
N ASP A 112 7.44 4.16 -1.31
CA ASP A 112 6.04 3.79 -1.05
C ASP A 112 5.21 3.76 -2.33
N GLY A 113 5.33 4.77 -3.19
CA GLY A 113 4.59 4.85 -4.45
C GLY A 113 4.98 3.74 -5.43
N ILE A 114 6.26 3.38 -5.50
CA ILE A 114 6.75 2.28 -6.34
C ILE A 114 6.27 0.92 -5.81
N VAL A 115 6.31 0.70 -4.50
CA VAL A 115 5.82 -0.53 -3.88
C VAL A 115 4.32 -0.70 -4.14
N ASP A 116 3.52 0.36 -3.95
CA ASP A 116 2.08 0.33 -4.25
C ASP A 116 1.81 -0.01 -5.72
N LEU A 117 2.54 0.62 -6.63
CA LEU A 117 2.42 0.37 -8.06
C LEU A 117 2.78 -1.09 -8.42
N LEU A 118 3.86 -1.63 -7.86
CA LEU A 118 4.27 -3.02 -8.07
C LEU A 118 3.25 -4.04 -7.61
N THR A 119 2.40 -3.71 -6.64
CA THR A 119 1.31 -4.61 -6.19
C THR A 119 0.16 -4.68 -7.19
N ILE A 120 -0.03 -3.63 -7.99
CA ILE A 120 -1.15 -3.45 -8.93
C ILE A 120 -0.77 -3.91 -10.34
N ILE A 121 0.45 -3.62 -10.80
CA ILE A 121 0.94 -3.91 -12.15
C ILE A 121 0.65 -5.37 -12.61
N PRO A 122 0.93 -6.41 -11.81
CA PRO A 122 0.74 -7.80 -12.24
C PRO A 122 -0.69 -8.14 -12.67
N ALA A 123 -1.68 -7.42 -12.15
CA ALA A 123 -3.08 -7.66 -12.46
C ALA A 123 -3.48 -7.16 -13.85
N PHE A 124 -2.82 -6.11 -14.34
CA PHE A 124 -3.10 -5.55 -15.67
C PHE A 124 -2.41 -6.33 -16.80
N PHE A 125 -1.32 -7.01 -16.49
CA PHE A 125 -0.57 -7.83 -17.45
C PHE A 125 -0.95 -9.31 -17.30
N LEU A 126 -2.23 -9.62 -17.47
CA LEU A 126 -2.86 -10.94 -17.26
C LEU A 126 -2.33 -12.08 -18.14
N SER A 127 -1.49 -11.82 -19.12
CA SER A 127 -1.17 -12.79 -20.15
C SER A 127 0.17 -13.49 -19.89
N GLY A 128 0.14 -14.69 -19.34
CA GLY A 128 1.08 -15.77 -19.65
C GLY A 128 2.54 -15.66 -19.25
N PHE A 129 3.08 -14.49 -18.96
CA PHE A 129 4.49 -14.34 -18.60
C PHE A 129 4.73 -14.74 -17.15
N VAL A 130 5.63 -15.70 -16.96
CA VAL A 130 6.07 -16.19 -15.63
C VAL A 130 6.52 -15.05 -14.70
N ILE A 131 7.13 -13.99 -15.26
CA ILE A 131 7.61 -12.83 -14.51
C ILE A 131 6.47 -12.14 -13.74
N PHE A 132 5.26 -12.04 -14.32
CA PHE A 132 4.15 -11.40 -13.64
C PHE A 132 3.56 -12.24 -12.50
N ARG A 133 3.70 -13.57 -12.56
CA ARG A 133 3.37 -14.44 -11.42
C ARG A 133 4.36 -14.22 -10.28
N MET A 134 5.65 -14.06 -10.58
CA MET A 134 6.68 -13.76 -9.58
C MET A 134 6.49 -12.37 -8.97
N LEU A 135 6.05 -11.38 -9.74
CA LEU A 135 5.75 -10.03 -9.23
C LEU A 135 4.58 -10.02 -8.24
N ARG A 136 3.70 -11.04 -8.24
CA ARG A 136 2.68 -11.17 -7.18
C ARG A 136 3.30 -11.36 -5.80
N VAL A 137 4.46 -12.00 -5.71
CA VAL A 137 5.20 -12.15 -4.45
C VAL A 137 5.73 -10.80 -3.97
N ALA A 138 5.97 -9.84 -4.88
CA ALA A 138 6.37 -8.49 -4.51
C ALA A 138 5.35 -7.74 -3.64
N ARG A 139 4.11 -8.23 -3.54
CA ARG A 139 3.10 -7.70 -2.59
C ARG A 139 3.56 -7.79 -1.14
N ILE A 140 4.48 -8.70 -0.83
CA ILE A 140 5.09 -8.79 0.52
C ILE A 140 5.82 -7.48 0.88
N PHE A 141 6.35 -6.73 -0.10
CA PHE A 141 6.97 -5.43 0.14
C PHE A 141 5.99 -4.40 0.72
N HIS A 142 4.70 -4.56 0.43
CA HIS A 142 3.66 -3.73 1.04
C HIS A 142 3.60 -3.90 2.57
N LEU A 143 3.86 -5.11 3.09
CA LEU A 143 3.95 -5.37 4.53
C LEU A 143 5.16 -4.68 5.17
N PHE A 144 6.29 -4.60 4.46
CA PHE A 144 7.48 -3.90 4.97
C PHE A 144 7.22 -2.43 5.22
N ARG A 145 6.37 -1.79 4.40
CA ARG A 145 5.98 -0.41 4.60
C ARG A 145 5.22 -0.19 5.91
N LEU A 146 4.30 -1.09 6.26
CA LEU A 146 3.60 -1.06 7.54
C LEU A 146 4.58 -1.20 8.70
N ASN A 147 5.55 -2.09 8.55
CA ASN A 147 6.53 -2.42 9.58
C ASN A 147 7.58 -1.32 9.77
N ALA A 148 7.96 -0.59 8.72
CA ALA A 148 8.95 0.49 8.78
C ALA A 148 8.52 1.63 9.73
N LYS A 149 7.22 1.81 9.97
CA LYS A 149 6.67 2.84 10.85
C LYS A 149 6.43 2.37 12.30
N TYR A 150 6.48 1.05 12.55
CA TYR A 150 6.29 0.48 13.88
C TYR A 150 7.57 0.24 14.68
N ASP A 151 8.69 0.88 14.29
CA ASP A 151 10.04 0.72 14.88
C ASP A 151 10.58 -0.73 14.91
N SER A 152 9.75 -1.71 14.57
CA SER A 152 10.15 -3.12 14.57
C SER A 152 11.26 -3.40 13.56
N PHE A 153 11.26 -2.69 12.43
CA PHE A 153 12.31 -2.81 11.43
C PHE A 153 13.63 -2.19 11.90
N ASN A 154 13.56 -1.07 12.65
CA ASN A 154 14.73 -0.47 13.26
C ASN A 154 15.36 -1.39 14.30
N VAL A 155 14.55 -2.12 15.08
CA VAL A 155 15.07 -3.12 16.02
C VAL A 155 15.76 -4.27 15.28
N ILE A 156 15.14 -4.79 14.20
CA ILE A 156 15.74 -5.88 13.40
C ILE A 156 17.03 -5.41 12.73
N THR A 157 17.04 -4.24 12.11
CA THR A 157 18.24 -3.68 11.45
C THR A 157 19.35 -3.37 12.46
N THR A 158 19.01 -2.87 13.64
CA THR A 158 19.97 -2.63 14.71
C THR A 158 20.59 -3.94 15.20
N VAL A 159 19.77 -4.96 15.46
CA VAL A 159 20.26 -6.30 15.87
C VAL A 159 21.12 -6.94 14.78
N LEU A 160 20.71 -6.86 13.52
CA LEU A 160 21.50 -7.37 12.39
C LEU A 160 22.83 -6.61 12.24
N TYR A 161 22.83 -5.28 12.44
CA TYR A 161 24.03 -4.48 12.39
C TYR A 161 24.97 -4.77 13.54
N GLU A 162 24.46 -4.88 14.78
CA GLU A 162 25.24 -5.26 15.94
C GLU A 162 25.83 -6.69 15.84
N LYS A 163 25.07 -7.62 15.27
CA LYS A 163 25.45 -9.03 15.14
C LYS A 163 26.12 -9.37 13.81
N ARG A 164 26.32 -8.39 12.91
CA ARG A 164 26.89 -8.62 11.57
C ARG A 164 28.20 -9.43 11.58
N ASN A 165 29.11 -9.12 12.52
CA ASN A 165 30.39 -9.82 12.61
C ASN A 165 30.22 -11.27 13.04
N GLN A 166 29.24 -11.56 13.93
CA GLN A 166 28.92 -12.92 14.34
C GLN A 166 28.24 -13.70 13.20
N ILE A 167 27.35 -13.04 12.44
CA ILE A 167 26.69 -13.65 11.28
C ILE A 167 27.73 -14.00 10.21
N ILE A 168 28.64 -13.07 9.90
CA ILE A 168 29.72 -13.30 8.92
C ILE A 168 30.63 -14.44 9.40
N SER A 169 31.02 -14.47 10.66
CA SER A 169 31.87 -15.53 11.21
C SER A 169 31.20 -16.92 11.26
N SER A 170 29.88 -16.97 11.24
CA SER A 170 29.13 -18.25 11.23
C SER A 170 28.89 -18.80 9.83
N VAL A 171 29.09 -18.00 8.78
CA VAL A 171 28.94 -18.38 7.37
C VAL A 171 30.30 -18.81 6.76
N PHE A 172 31.42 -18.37 7.34
CA PHE A 172 32.79 -18.74 6.96
C PHE A 172 33.43 -19.62 8.01
#